data_73426db9ddee692f5d350df0fb07967a
#
_entry.id   73426db9ddee692f5d350df0fb07967a
#
_cell.length_a   1.000
_cell.length_b   1.000
_cell.length_c   1.000
_cell.angle_alpha   90.00
_cell.angle_beta   90.00
_cell.angle_gamma   90.00
#
_symmetry.space_group_name_H-M   'P 1'
#
loop_
_entity.id
_entity.type
_entity.pdbx_description
1 polymer ?
#
loop_
_entity_poly.entity_id
_entity_poly.type
_entity_poly.pdbx_seq_one_letter_code
_entity_poly.pdbx_strand_id
1 'polypeptide(L)'
;MNLNLTRPICFFDLETTGVNITKDRIVEISILKIAPNGNEESKTWLVNPEMTIPQEVIAIHGITNEDVKDKPTFKEVAKEIYQMIKDSDLGGFNSNRFDIPLLAEEMLRAEVDFDMKNRVAVDVQTIFHKMEQRTLSAAYKFYCNQELVGAHGAEADTKATFEVLKAQINKYEEIENDIKFLSEFSSRKQFADFAGFIGFNKKGEECFSFGKHKGKLVTQVLEDEPGYFGWLLNADFPLYTKKVLTAIKLRNFNNKLS
;
A
#
# COMPACT_ATOMS: atom_id res chain seq x y z
N MET A 1 -23.17 0.03 21.59
CA MET A 1 -21.99 -0.21 22.48
C MET A 1 -21.17 1.05 22.46
N ASN A 2 -20.93 1.68 23.60
CA ASN A 2 -20.12 2.91 23.67
C ASN A 2 -18.66 2.56 23.95
N LEU A 3 -17.72 3.37 23.45
CA LEU A 3 -16.32 3.24 23.79
C LEU A 3 -16.13 3.53 25.28
N ASN A 4 -15.32 2.73 25.97
CA ASN A 4 -14.92 2.99 27.34
C ASN A 4 -13.74 3.95 27.36
N LEU A 5 -14.01 5.25 27.44
CA LEU A 5 -13.03 6.32 27.36
C LEU A 5 -12.74 6.91 28.73
N THR A 6 -11.47 7.02 29.07
CA THR A 6 -10.98 7.76 30.27
C THR A 6 -10.69 9.23 29.95
N ARG A 7 -10.46 9.55 28.66
CA ARG A 7 -10.27 10.88 28.09
C ARG A 7 -10.88 10.93 26.70
N PRO A 8 -11.09 12.10 26.09
CA PRO A 8 -11.62 12.18 24.74
C PRO A 8 -10.73 11.46 23.71
N ILE A 9 -11.34 10.97 22.63
CA ILE A 9 -10.64 10.50 21.45
C ILE A 9 -11.06 11.34 20.25
N CYS A 10 -10.10 11.72 19.40
CA CYS A 10 -10.34 12.39 18.12
C CYS A 10 -10.04 11.44 16.97
N PHE A 11 -11.08 11.00 16.28
CA PHE A 11 -10.90 10.37 14.96
C PHE A 11 -10.70 11.47 13.93
N PHE A 12 -9.76 11.29 13.02
CA PHE A 12 -9.52 12.25 11.95
C PHE A 12 -9.02 11.58 10.69
N ASP A 13 -9.21 12.29 9.60
CA ASP A 13 -8.78 11.89 8.26
C ASP A 13 -8.27 13.12 7.51
N LEU A 14 -7.35 12.93 6.57
CA LEU A 14 -6.66 13.97 5.82
C LEU A 14 -6.80 13.76 4.32
N GLU A 15 -7.19 14.83 3.60
CA GLU A 15 -6.91 14.92 2.17
C GLU A 15 -5.68 15.79 1.96
N THR A 16 -4.83 15.41 0.99
CA THR A 16 -3.48 15.94 0.86
C THR A 16 -3.09 16.16 -0.59
N THR A 17 -1.99 16.89 -0.84
CA THR A 17 -1.43 17.06 -2.19
C THR A 17 -0.70 15.81 -2.71
N GLY A 18 -0.53 14.79 -1.87
CA GLY A 18 0.16 13.54 -2.19
C GLY A 18 0.53 12.76 -0.94
N VAL A 19 1.36 11.73 -1.07
CA VAL A 19 1.65 10.76 0.01
C VAL A 19 3.03 10.93 0.67
N ASN A 20 3.79 11.97 0.32
CA ASN A 20 5.11 12.21 0.87
C ASN A 20 5.03 13.13 2.09
N ILE A 21 5.18 12.56 3.29
CA ILE A 21 5.04 13.26 4.58
C ILE A 21 5.87 14.55 4.66
N THR A 22 7.08 14.58 4.07
CA THR A 22 7.98 15.74 4.18
C THR A 22 7.76 16.80 3.10
N LYS A 23 7.02 16.51 2.03
CA LYS A 23 6.86 17.42 0.89
C LYS A 23 5.42 17.82 0.65
N ASP A 24 4.51 16.90 0.89
CA ASP A 24 3.09 17.14 0.65
C ASP A 24 2.43 17.91 1.79
N ARG A 25 1.28 18.48 1.50
CA ARG A 25 0.55 19.39 2.38
C ARG A 25 -0.89 18.92 2.55
N ILE A 26 -1.49 19.26 3.68
CA ILE A 26 -2.90 19.03 3.93
C ILE A 26 -3.72 20.00 3.08
N VAL A 27 -4.77 19.50 2.42
CA VAL A 27 -5.80 20.29 1.72
C VAL A 27 -7.14 20.26 2.44
N GLU A 28 -7.43 19.19 3.18
CA GLU A 28 -8.58 19.08 4.08
C GLU A 28 -8.21 18.26 5.31
N ILE A 29 -8.74 18.64 6.47
CA ILE A 29 -8.72 17.84 7.68
C ILE A 29 -10.11 17.81 8.29
N SER A 30 -10.61 16.61 8.57
CA SER A 30 -11.86 16.40 9.29
C SER A 30 -11.59 15.71 10.62
N ILE A 31 -12.18 16.21 11.70
CA ILE A 31 -12.00 15.68 13.05
C ILE A 31 -13.37 15.42 13.67
N LEU A 32 -13.54 14.22 14.23
CA LEU A 32 -14.65 13.83 15.09
C LEU A 32 -14.11 13.54 16.50
N LYS A 33 -14.43 14.40 17.45
CA LYS A 33 -14.07 14.25 18.85
C LYS A 33 -15.20 13.60 19.63
N ILE A 34 -14.90 12.55 20.39
CA ILE A 34 -15.84 11.82 21.24
C ILE A 34 -15.37 11.96 22.68
N ALA A 35 -16.22 12.54 23.51
CA ALA A 35 -15.93 12.70 24.95
C ALA A 35 -16.31 11.44 25.75
N PRO A 36 -15.75 11.23 26.97
CA PRO A 36 -16.09 10.09 27.82
C PRO A 36 -17.57 9.96 28.17
N ASN A 37 -18.32 11.06 28.17
CA ASN A 37 -19.76 11.07 28.36
C ASN A 37 -20.57 10.73 27.10
N GLY A 38 -19.90 10.46 25.98
CA GLY A 38 -20.51 10.14 24.69
C GLY A 38 -20.91 11.36 23.84
N ASN A 39 -20.62 12.58 24.28
CA ASN A 39 -20.82 13.76 23.44
C ASN A 39 -19.86 13.77 22.26
N GLU A 40 -20.38 14.15 21.09
CA GLU A 40 -19.63 14.23 19.84
C GLU A 40 -19.51 15.68 19.37
N GLU A 41 -18.34 16.06 18.89
CA GLU A 41 -18.06 17.33 18.24
C GLU A 41 -17.32 17.05 16.93
N SER A 42 -17.82 17.56 15.81
CA SER A 42 -17.22 17.37 14.50
C SER A 42 -16.88 18.70 13.85
N LYS A 43 -15.69 18.78 13.23
CA LYS A 43 -15.31 19.95 12.44
C LYS A 43 -14.39 19.57 11.30
N THR A 44 -14.61 20.21 10.15
CA THR A 44 -13.78 20.07 8.95
C THR A 44 -13.20 21.41 8.56
N TRP A 45 -11.93 21.43 8.20
CA TRP A 45 -11.23 22.58 7.66
C TRP A 45 -10.72 22.26 6.25
N LEU A 46 -11.13 23.08 5.30
CA LEU A 46 -10.53 23.13 3.97
C LEU A 46 -9.36 24.12 4.02
N VAL A 47 -8.20 23.73 3.53
CA VAL A 47 -6.92 24.43 3.74
C VAL A 47 -6.25 24.73 2.41
N ASN A 48 -5.71 25.93 2.27
CA ASN A 48 -4.83 26.27 1.16
C ASN A 48 -3.45 25.64 1.40
N PRO A 49 -3.03 24.67 0.58
CA PRO A 49 -1.75 23.98 0.75
C PRO A 49 -0.53 24.83 0.33
N GLU A 50 -0.74 26.03 -0.19
CA GLU A 50 0.29 26.93 -0.73
C GLU A 50 1.13 26.29 -1.86
N MET A 51 0.60 25.25 -2.50
CA MET A 51 1.18 24.57 -3.65
C MET A 51 0.10 23.98 -4.54
N THR A 52 0.46 23.67 -5.79
CA THR A 52 -0.49 23.05 -6.73
C THR A 52 -0.82 21.62 -6.34
N ILE A 53 -2.12 21.30 -6.30
CA ILE A 53 -2.60 19.92 -6.13
C ILE A 53 -2.48 19.22 -7.49
N PRO A 54 -1.76 18.07 -7.58
CA PRO A 54 -1.63 17.32 -8.82
C PRO A 54 -2.98 16.80 -9.33
N GLN A 55 -3.14 16.73 -10.67
CA GLN A 55 -4.41 16.32 -11.27
C GLN A 55 -4.83 14.89 -10.89
N GLU A 56 -3.85 13.99 -10.76
CA GLU A 56 -4.10 12.62 -10.30
C GLU A 56 -4.62 12.55 -8.86
N VAL A 57 -4.25 13.49 -8.01
CA VAL A 57 -4.69 13.58 -6.62
C VAL A 57 -6.09 14.20 -6.55
N ILE A 58 -6.35 15.24 -7.35
CA ILE A 58 -7.69 15.81 -7.52
C ILE A 58 -8.70 14.75 -7.96
N ALA A 59 -8.28 13.83 -8.85
CA ALA A 59 -9.14 12.73 -9.31
C ALA A 59 -9.52 11.74 -8.19
N ILE A 60 -8.76 11.70 -7.07
CA ILE A 60 -9.02 10.82 -5.93
C ILE A 60 -10.01 11.47 -4.96
N HIS A 61 -9.73 12.68 -4.47
CA HIS A 61 -10.52 13.33 -3.40
C HIS A 61 -11.47 14.43 -3.90
N GLY A 62 -11.34 14.86 -5.16
CA GLY A 62 -12.25 15.82 -5.79
C GLY A 62 -11.99 17.30 -5.45
N ILE A 63 -11.08 17.61 -4.53
CA ILE A 63 -10.78 18.99 -4.12
C ILE A 63 -9.83 19.60 -5.14
N THR A 64 -10.26 20.69 -5.77
CA THR A 64 -9.47 21.37 -6.82
C THR A 64 -8.63 22.51 -6.25
N ASN A 65 -7.64 22.97 -7.04
CA ASN A 65 -6.86 24.16 -6.69
C ASN A 65 -7.75 25.41 -6.50
N GLU A 66 -8.86 25.48 -7.21
CA GLU A 66 -9.82 26.59 -7.11
C GLU A 66 -10.57 26.57 -5.80
N ASP A 67 -10.91 25.37 -5.27
CA ASP A 67 -11.65 25.22 -4.01
C ASP A 67 -10.85 25.69 -2.80
N VAL A 68 -9.52 25.61 -2.87
CA VAL A 68 -8.61 25.91 -1.74
C VAL A 68 -7.90 27.26 -1.83
N LYS A 69 -7.90 27.94 -2.98
CA LYS A 69 -7.11 29.15 -3.20
C LYS A 69 -7.38 30.28 -2.22
N ASP A 70 -8.65 30.45 -1.82
CA ASP A 70 -9.11 31.49 -0.91
C ASP A 70 -9.35 30.95 0.52
N LYS A 71 -8.90 29.73 0.80
CA LYS A 71 -8.99 29.14 2.14
C LYS A 71 -7.80 29.54 3.01
N PRO A 72 -7.94 29.50 4.34
CA PRO A 72 -6.83 29.76 5.22
C PRO A 72 -5.72 28.71 4.99
N THR A 73 -4.48 29.11 5.18
CA THR A 73 -3.34 28.19 5.21
C THR A 73 -3.40 27.31 6.45
N PHE A 74 -2.68 26.16 6.45
CA PHE A 74 -2.60 25.31 7.64
C PHE A 74 -2.06 26.07 8.84
N LYS A 75 -1.09 26.97 8.66
CA LYS A 75 -0.52 27.80 9.73
C LYS A 75 -1.57 28.66 10.43
N GLU A 76 -2.54 29.19 9.68
CA GLU A 76 -3.61 30.04 10.25
C GLU A 76 -4.61 29.24 11.08
N VAL A 77 -4.89 27.98 10.73
CA VAL A 77 -5.85 27.12 11.45
C VAL A 77 -5.20 26.14 12.44
N ALA A 78 -3.89 25.97 12.41
CA ALA A 78 -3.16 24.97 13.19
C ALA A 78 -3.45 25.06 14.70
N LYS A 79 -3.49 26.28 15.26
CA LYS A 79 -3.79 26.48 16.69
C LYS A 79 -5.20 26.03 17.05
N GLU A 80 -6.17 26.28 16.19
CA GLU A 80 -7.56 25.85 16.39
C GLU A 80 -7.67 24.33 16.33
N ILE A 81 -7.08 23.71 15.32
CA ILE A 81 -6.99 22.26 15.17
C ILE A 81 -6.32 21.65 16.44
N TYR A 82 -5.19 22.22 16.85
CA TYR A 82 -4.49 21.76 18.06
C TYR A 82 -5.36 21.85 19.30
N GLN A 83 -6.10 22.94 19.51
CA GLN A 83 -7.01 23.08 20.67
C GLN A 83 -8.08 21.98 20.69
N MET A 84 -8.58 21.55 19.53
CA MET A 84 -9.54 20.47 19.45
C MET A 84 -8.94 19.12 19.89
N ILE A 85 -7.69 18.84 19.56
CA ILE A 85 -7.05 17.52 19.76
C ILE A 85 -6.11 17.42 20.97
N LYS A 86 -5.68 18.54 21.58
CA LYS A 86 -4.57 18.59 22.56
C LYS A 86 -4.73 17.65 23.75
N ASP A 87 -5.96 17.47 24.26
CA ASP A 87 -6.26 16.68 25.45
C ASP A 87 -6.90 15.32 25.10
N SER A 88 -6.74 14.88 23.87
CA SER A 88 -7.39 13.68 23.32
C SER A 88 -6.39 12.64 22.88
N ASP A 89 -6.81 11.38 22.93
CA ASP A 89 -6.18 10.32 22.14
C ASP A 89 -6.59 10.47 20.69
N LEU A 90 -5.88 9.81 19.78
CA LEU A 90 -6.11 9.90 18.34
C LEU A 90 -6.65 8.60 17.77
N GLY A 91 -7.44 8.68 16.73
CA GLY A 91 -7.95 7.52 15.99
C GLY A 91 -8.03 7.81 14.50
N GLY A 92 -7.97 6.76 13.68
CA GLY A 92 -8.15 6.87 12.23
C GLY A 92 -7.95 5.54 11.52
N PHE A 93 -7.98 5.56 10.20
CA PHE A 93 -7.78 4.38 9.37
C PHE A 93 -6.44 4.49 8.63
N ASN A 94 -5.48 3.61 8.92
CA ASN A 94 -4.07 3.70 8.50
C ASN A 94 -3.34 4.95 9.03
N SER A 95 -3.92 5.60 10.04
CA SER A 95 -3.48 6.89 10.55
C SER A 95 -2.10 6.86 11.20
N ASN A 96 -1.71 5.75 11.82
CA ASN A 96 -0.37 5.59 12.40
C ASN A 96 0.75 5.69 11.35
N ARG A 97 0.45 5.35 10.10
CA ARG A 97 1.45 5.31 9.05
C ARG A 97 1.48 6.59 8.20
N PHE A 98 0.38 7.32 8.13
CA PHE A 98 0.25 8.46 7.24
C PHE A 98 -0.29 9.71 7.94
N ASP A 99 -1.52 9.71 8.43
CA ASP A 99 -2.20 10.93 8.88
C ASP A 99 -1.54 11.55 10.10
N ILE A 100 -1.20 10.75 11.12
CA ILE A 100 -0.52 11.24 12.33
C ILE A 100 0.86 11.82 12.01
N PRO A 101 1.73 11.13 11.26
CA PRO A 101 3.01 11.69 10.81
C PRO A 101 2.89 12.99 10.01
N LEU A 102 1.93 13.07 9.07
CA LEU A 102 1.76 14.27 8.26
C LEU A 102 1.16 15.43 9.08
N LEU A 103 0.19 15.15 9.94
CA LEU A 103 -0.34 16.16 10.87
C LEU A 103 0.76 16.71 11.79
N ALA A 104 1.63 15.86 12.32
CA ALA A 104 2.77 16.26 13.14
C ALA A 104 3.72 17.18 12.36
N GLU A 105 4.03 16.82 11.12
CA GLU A 105 4.88 17.63 10.24
C GLU A 105 4.26 19.02 9.96
N GLU A 106 2.97 19.07 9.64
CA GLU A 106 2.24 20.33 9.40
C GLU A 106 2.12 21.20 10.67
N MET A 107 1.89 20.59 11.83
CA MET A 107 1.86 21.30 13.11
C MET A 107 3.21 21.94 13.42
N LEU A 108 4.31 21.20 13.26
CA LEU A 108 5.67 21.72 13.46
C LEU A 108 6.05 22.81 12.46
N ARG A 109 5.65 22.71 11.19
CA ARG A 109 5.80 23.79 10.19
C ARG A 109 5.03 25.05 10.61
N ALA A 110 3.87 24.88 11.23
CA ALA A 110 3.06 25.97 11.77
C ALA A 110 3.56 26.49 13.13
N GLU A 111 4.71 26.04 13.61
CA GLU A 111 5.29 26.40 14.93
C GLU A 111 4.39 26.02 16.10
N VAL A 112 3.56 24.98 15.94
CA VAL A 112 2.75 24.38 17.01
C VAL A 112 3.44 23.12 17.50
N ASP A 113 3.79 23.10 18.79
CA ASP A 113 4.44 21.95 19.43
C ASP A 113 3.45 20.79 19.55
N PHE A 114 3.64 19.79 18.71
CA PHE A 114 2.80 18.58 18.66
C PHE A 114 3.65 17.35 18.94
N ASP A 115 3.24 16.56 19.91
CA ASP A 115 3.86 15.26 20.22
C ASP A 115 2.83 14.18 20.60
N MET A 116 3.32 12.95 20.69
CA MET A 116 2.52 11.79 21.09
C MET A 116 2.82 11.29 22.51
N LYS A 117 3.60 12.03 23.32
CA LYS A 117 4.10 11.54 24.64
C LYS A 117 2.98 11.18 25.61
N ASN A 118 1.90 11.96 25.62
CA ASN A 118 0.83 11.83 26.62
C ASN A 118 -0.50 11.38 25.97
N ARG A 119 -0.46 10.76 24.81
CA ARG A 119 -1.64 10.27 24.09
C ARG A 119 -1.34 8.94 23.41
N VAL A 120 -2.37 8.16 23.20
CA VAL A 120 -2.30 6.92 22.41
C VAL A 120 -3.00 7.11 21.07
N ALA A 121 -2.72 6.20 20.12
CA ALA A 121 -3.37 6.17 18.84
C ALA A 121 -4.03 4.83 18.59
N VAL A 122 -5.25 4.87 18.07
CA VAL A 122 -6.03 3.70 17.66
C VAL A 122 -6.13 3.68 16.13
N ASP A 123 -5.44 2.74 15.52
CA ASP A 123 -5.50 2.53 14.06
C ASP A 123 -6.48 1.41 13.72
N VAL A 124 -7.63 1.80 13.18
CA VAL A 124 -8.73 0.88 12.87
C VAL A 124 -8.35 -0.09 11.76
N GLN A 125 -7.53 0.32 10.78
CA GLN A 125 -7.02 -0.59 9.75
C GLN A 125 -6.14 -1.68 10.37
N THR A 126 -5.30 -1.33 11.35
CA THR A 126 -4.46 -2.31 12.05
C THR A 126 -5.30 -3.32 12.81
N ILE A 127 -6.40 -2.88 13.47
CA ILE A 127 -7.35 -3.79 14.12
C ILE A 127 -8.00 -4.70 13.09
N PHE A 128 -8.53 -4.12 11.99
CA PHE A 128 -9.12 -4.89 10.89
C PHE A 128 -8.16 -5.96 10.37
N HIS A 129 -6.91 -5.60 10.09
CA HIS A 129 -5.91 -6.54 9.56
C HIS A 129 -5.49 -7.63 10.56
N LYS A 130 -5.60 -7.37 11.87
CA LYS A 130 -5.31 -8.38 12.91
C LYS A 130 -6.49 -9.34 13.16
N MET A 131 -7.71 -8.83 13.04
CA MET A 131 -8.91 -9.59 13.34
C MET A 131 -9.46 -10.35 12.13
N GLU A 132 -9.35 -9.77 10.93
CA GLU A 132 -9.80 -10.40 9.68
C GLU A 132 -8.67 -11.27 9.09
N GLN A 133 -8.85 -12.58 9.19
CA GLN A 133 -7.89 -13.54 8.71
C GLN A 133 -7.83 -13.56 7.18
N ARG A 134 -6.61 -13.50 6.63
CA ARG A 134 -6.35 -13.64 5.18
C ARG A 134 -5.86 -15.05 4.86
N THR A 135 -6.58 -16.05 5.36
CA THR A 135 -6.32 -17.47 5.13
C THR A 135 -7.29 -18.05 4.11
N LEU A 136 -6.95 -19.22 3.53
CA LEU A 136 -7.86 -19.93 2.63
C LEU A 136 -9.18 -20.28 3.32
N SER A 137 -9.14 -20.70 4.59
CA SER A 137 -10.34 -21.01 5.37
C SER A 137 -11.25 -19.79 5.53
N ALA A 138 -10.69 -18.62 5.82
CA ALA A 138 -11.45 -17.37 5.90
C ALA A 138 -12.04 -16.97 4.53
N ALA A 139 -11.27 -17.10 3.45
CA ALA A 139 -11.76 -16.88 2.10
C ALA A 139 -12.88 -17.86 1.72
N TYR A 140 -12.71 -19.14 2.02
CA TYR A 140 -13.70 -20.16 1.73
C TYR A 140 -15.02 -19.90 2.48
N LYS A 141 -14.94 -19.52 3.77
CA LYS A 141 -16.11 -19.13 4.56
C LYS A 141 -16.78 -17.87 3.96
N PHE A 142 -16.02 -16.85 3.61
CA PHE A 142 -16.55 -15.59 3.07
C PHE A 142 -17.19 -15.74 1.70
N TYR A 143 -16.55 -16.47 0.78
CA TYR A 143 -17.03 -16.59 -0.59
C TYR A 143 -18.01 -17.74 -0.79
N CYS A 144 -17.81 -18.87 -0.12
CA CYS A 144 -18.61 -20.07 -0.30
C CYS A 144 -19.63 -20.29 0.83
N ASN A 145 -19.58 -19.47 1.91
CA ASN A 145 -20.41 -19.59 3.12
C ASN A 145 -20.36 -20.98 3.78
N GLN A 146 -19.18 -21.60 3.77
CA GLN A 146 -18.92 -22.95 4.30
C GLN A 146 -17.63 -22.96 5.11
N GLU A 147 -17.53 -23.87 6.08
CA GLU A 147 -16.28 -24.11 6.81
C GLU A 147 -15.38 -25.08 6.01
N LEU A 148 -14.10 -24.78 5.94
CA LEU A 148 -13.12 -25.63 5.28
C LEU A 148 -12.74 -26.80 6.21
N VAL A 149 -13.28 -27.96 5.93
CA VAL A 149 -12.95 -29.21 6.64
C VAL A 149 -11.67 -29.81 6.05
N GLY A 150 -10.72 -30.19 6.90
CA GLY A 150 -9.44 -30.75 6.46
C GLY A 150 -8.44 -29.71 5.96
N ALA A 151 -8.54 -28.48 6.44
CA ALA A 151 -7.56 -27.43 6.18
C ALA A 151 -6.12 -27.92 6.46
N HIS A 152 -5.17 -27.46 5.66
CA HIS A 152 -3.77 -27.91 5.58
C HIS A 152 -3.58 -29.30 4.92
N GLY A 153 -4.63 -29.92 4.42
CA GLY A 153 -4.55 -31.06 3.51
C GLY A 153 -4.53 -30.58 2.06
N ALA A 154 -3.50 -30.95 1.29
CA ALA A 154 -3.30 -30.44 -0.08
C ALA A 154 -4.53 -30.62 -0.99
N GLU A 155 -5.23 -31.76 -0.89
CA GLU A 155 -6.43 -32.02 -1.68
C GLU A 155 -7.60 -31.11 -1.29
N ALA A 156 -7.87 -30.96 0.03
CA ALA A 156 -8.94 -30.11 0.53
C ALA A 156 -8.67 -28.63 0.19
N ASP A 157 -7.44 -28.16 0.38
CA ASP A 157 -7.04 -26.80 0.09
C ASP A 157 -7.08 -26.48 -1.42
N THR A 158 -6.70 -27.42 -2.28
CA THR A 158 -6.79 -27.27 -3.73
C THR A 158 -8.25 -27.15 -4.19
N LYS A 159 -9.14 -28.01 -3.69
CA LYS A 159 -10.57 -27.94 -3.98
C LYS A 159 -11.19 -26.63 -3.50
N ALA A 160 -10.90 -26.24 -2.26
CA ALA A 160 -11.38 -24.98 -1.69
C ALA A 160 -10.89 -23.76 -2.48
N THR A 161 -9.63 -23.76 -2.93
CA THR A 161 -9.07 -22.70 -3.77
C THR A 161 -9.85 -22.55 -5.08
N PHE A 162 -10.19 -23.66 -5.71
CA PHE A 162 -10.98 -23.64 -6.95
C PHE A 162 -12.41 -23.13 -6.71
N GLU A 163 -13.07 -23.54 -5.64
CA GLU A 163 -14.41 -23.07 -5.29
C GLU A 163 -14.40 -21.56 -4.96
N VAL A 164 -13.39 -21.07 -4.24
CA VAL A 164 -13.20 -19.65 -3.98
C VAL A 164 -13.06 -18.86 -5.28
N LEU A 165 -12.25 -19.33 -6.23
CA LEU A 165 -12.10 -18.65 -7.53
C LEU A 165 -13.42 -18.56 -8.27
N LYS A 166 -14.20 -19.65 -8.35
CA LYS A 166 -15.53 -19.63 -8.96
C LYS A 166 -16.46 -18.62 -8.31
N ALA A 167 -16.46 -18.59 -6.98
CA ALA A 167 -17.28 -17.66 -6.23
C ALA A 167 -16.83 -16.19 -6.40
N GLN A 168 -15.54 -15.93 -6.55
CA GLN A 168 -15.01 -14.61 -6.88
C GLN A 168 -15.47 -14.13 -8.26
N ILE A 169 -15.35 -14.99 -9.27
CA ILE A 169 -15.82 -14.68 -10.64
C ILE A 169 -17.32 -14.37 -10.65
N ASN A 170 -18.13 -15.14 -9.91
CA ASN A 170 -19.57 -14.93 -9.83
C ASN A 170 -19.96 -13.67 -9.01
N LYS A 171 -19.11 -13.23 -8.09
CA LYS A 171 -19.40 -12.11 -7.19
C LYS A 171 -19.03 -10.76 -7.77
N TYR A 172 -17.96 -10.68 -8.53
CA TYR A 172 -17.38 -9.43 -9.02
C TYR A 172 -17.53 -9.32 -10.53
N GLU A 173 -18.30 -8.33 -10.99
CA GLU A 173 -18.54 -8.07 -12.41
C GLU A 173 -17.25 -7.68 -13.16
N GLU A 174 -16.28 -7.11 -12.45
CA GLU A 174 -14.99 -6.70 -13.01
C GLU A 174 -14.04 -7.89 -13.28
N ILE A 175 -14.37 -9.09 -12.79
CA ILE A 175 -13.53 -10.28 -12.96
C ILE A 175 -14.06 -11.11 -14.13
N GLU A 176 -13.33 -11.09 -15.25
CA GLU A 176 -13.67 -11.89 -16.42
C GLU A 176 -13.33 -13.38 -16.20
N ASN A 177 -14.22 -14.27 -16.64
CA ASN A 177 -13.98 -15.72 -16.62
C ASN A 177 -13.08 -16.15 -17.80
N ASP A 178 -11.88 -15.59 -17.85
CA ASP A 178 -10.82 -15.89 -18.81
C ASP A 178 -9.50 -16.09 -18.10
N ILE A 179 -8.79 -17.19 -18.38
CA ILE A 179 -7.56 -17.56 -17.66
C ILE A 179 -6.43 -16.54 -17.88
N LYS A 180 -6.35 -15.93 -19.05
CA LYS A 180 -5.34 -14.91 -19.33
C LYS A 180 -5.62 -13.65 -18.53
N PHE A 181 -6.87 -13.18 -18.56
CA PHE A 181 -7.32 -12.06 -17.73
C PHE A 181 -7.05 -12.34 -16.24
N LEU A 182 -7.48 -13.48 -15.71
CA LEU A 182 -7.29 -13.86 -14.31
C LEU A 182 -5.82 -13.90 -13.93
N SER A 183 -4.96 -14.41 -14.81
CA SER A 183 -3.50 -14.43 -14.59
C SER A 183 -2.92 -13.01 -14.52
N GLU A 184 -3.29 -12.13 -15.45
CA GLU A 184 -2.84 -10.73 -15.48
C GLU A 184 -3.37 -9.95 -14.27
N PHE A 185 -4.66 -10.08 -13.96
CA PHE A 185 -5.33 -9.43 -12.84
C PHE A 185 -4.73 -9.83 -11.47
N SER A 186 -4.39 -11.11 -11.29
CA SER A 186 -3.78 -11.63 -10.06
C SER A 186 -2.27 -11.45 -10.00
N SER A 187 -1.64 -11.02 -11.11
CA SER A 187 -0.20 -10.86 -11.15
C SER A 187 0.26 -9.69 -10.27
N ARG A 188 1.33 -9.89 -9.52
CA ARG A 188 2.04 -8.81 -8.85
C ARG A 188 3.06 -8.22 -9.82
N LYS A 189 4.27 -7.97 -9.56
CA LYS A 189 5.27 -7.54 -10.56
C LYS A 189 5.60 -8.70 -11.52
N GLN A 190 5.72 -8.42 -12.83
CA GLN A 190 6.23 -9.40 -13.77
C GLN A 190 7.72 -9.63 -13.52
N PHE A 191 8.08 -10.87 -13.25
CA PHE A 191 9.46 -11.34 -13.17
C PHE A 191 9.63 -12.51 -14.15
N ALA A 192 10.82 -12.65 -14.70
CA ALA A 192 11.16 -13.78 -15.56
C ALA A 192 11.34 -15.07 -14.76
N ASP A 193 11.63 -14.97 -13.45
CA ASP A 193 11.77 -16.08 -12.53
C ASP A 193 10.84 -15.95 -11.31
N PHE A 194 10.49 -17.06 -10.68
CA PHE A 194 9.55 -17.07 -9.54
C PHE A 194 10.11 -16.42 -8.26
N ALA A 195 11.43 -16.36 -8.13
CA ALA A 195 12.09 -15.80 -6.95
C ALA A 195 12.29 -14.27 -7.05
N GLY A 196 12.03 -13.68 -8.23
CA GLY A 196 12.11 -12.23 -8.44
C GLY A 196 13.53 -11.70 -8.59
N PHE A 197 14.51 -12.55 -8.92
CA PHE A 197 15.88 -12.11 -9.19
C PHE A 197 16.05 -11.50 -10.60
N ILE A 198 15.20 -11.92 -11.55
CA ILE A 198 15.21 -11.42 -12.92
C ILE A 198 13.87 -10.76 -13.22
N GLY A 199 13.89 -9.43 -13.30
CA GLY A 199 12.71 -8.62 -13.65
C GLY A 199 12.75 -8.14 -15.10
N PHE A 200 11.81 -7.27 -15.44
CA PHE A 200 11.76 -6.61 -16.75
C PHE A 200 11.91 -5.10 -16.61
N ASN A 201 12.58 -4.47 -17.56
CA ASN A 201 12.59 -3.01 -17.68
C ASN A 201 11.33 -2.51 -18.42
N LYS A 202 11.22 -1.18 -18.60
CA LYS A 202 10.10 -0.56 -19.33
C LYS A 202 9.95 -1.01 -20.79
N LYS A 203 10.99 -1.61 -21.37
CA LYS A 203 10.99 -2.15 -22.75
C LYS A 203 10.70 -3.65 -22.80
N GLY A 204 10.47 -4.31 -21.66
CA GLY A 204 10.24 -5.74 -21.57
C GLY A 204 11.51 -6.59 -21.64
N GLU A 205 12.70 -5.98 -21.44
CA GLU A 205 13.97 -6.69 -21.48
C GLU A 205 14.36 -7.18 -20.08
N GLU A 206 14.94 -8.39 -19.98
CA GLU A 206 15.31 -8.99 -18.71
C GLU A 206 16.47 -8.26 -18.03
N CYS A 207 16.26 -7.84 -16.78
CA CYS A 207 17.20 -7.13 -15.94
C CYS A 207 17.43 -7.83 -14.61
N PHE A 208 18.61 -7.73 -14.05
CA PHE A 208 18.85 -8.12 -12.67
C PHE A 208 18.03 -7.25 -11.70
N SER A 209 17.36 -7.87 -10.75
CA SER A 209 16.59 -7.18 -9.69
C SER A 209 17.39 -7.02 -8.39
N PHE A 210 18.63 -7.53 -8.30
CA PHE A 210 19.43 -7.63 -7.08
C PHE A 210 20.90 -7.30 -7.29
N GLY A 211 21.63 -7.16 -6.19
CA GLY A 211 23.09 -7.03 -6.13
C GLY A 211 23.66 -5.82 -6.88
N LYS A 212 24.95 -5.90 -7.20
CA LYS A 212 25.71 -4.82 -7.87
C LYS A 212 25.23 -4.50 -9.29
N HIS A 213 24.51 -5.44 -9.91
CA HIS A 213 23.98 -5.30 -11.27
C HIS A 213 22.49 -4.99 -11.34
N LYS A 214 21.87 -4.64 -10.21
CA LYS A 214 20.44 -4.28 -10.18
C LYS A 214 20.10 -3.21 -11.23
N GLY A 215 19.07 -3.50 -12.05
CA GLY A 215 18.60 -2.63 -13.14
C GLY A 215 19.39 -2.76 -14.45
N LYS A 216 20.50 -3.49 -14.50
CA LYS A 216 21.24 -3.74 -15.74
C LYS A 216 20.65 -4.93 -16.49
N LEU A 217 20.73 -4.90 -17.82
CA LEU A 217 20.33 -6.01 -18.69
C LEU A 217 21.14 -7.26 -18.37
N VAL A 218 20.47 -8.40 -18.25
CA VAL A 218 21.12 -9.69 -18.00
C VAL A 218 22.12 -10.01 -19.13
N THR A 219 21.70 -9.84 -20.38
CA THR A 219 22.57 -10.08 -21.56
C THR A 219 23.84 -9.25 -21.50
N GLN A 220 23.74 -7.95 -21.21
CA GLN A 220 24.89 -7.05 -21.13
C GLN A 220 25.88 -7.47 -20.03
N VAL A 221 25.36 -7.76 -18.81
CA VAL A 221 26.23 -8.19 -17.70
C VAL A 221 26.94 -9.51 -18.01
N LEU A 222 26.26 -10.45 -18.66
CA LEU A 222 26.86 -11.75 -19.00
C LEU A 222 27.91 -11.64 -20.13
N GLU A 223 27.85 -10.58 -20.95
CA GLU A 223 28.89 -10.26 -21.94
C GLU A 223 30.08 -9.55 -21.30
N ASP A 224 29.85 -8.54 -20.50
CA ASP A 224 30.87 -7.72 -19.85
C ASP A 224 31.64 -8.52 -18.77
N GLU A 225 30.93 -9.40 -18.05
CA GLU A 225 31.50 -10.21 -16.95
C GLU A 225 31.15 -11.71 -17.14
N PRO A 226 31.76 -12.45 -18.09
CA PRO A 226 31.44 -13.86 -18.36
C PRO A 226 31.57 -14.78 -17.14
N GLY A 227 32.49 -14.48 -16.23
CA GLY A 227 32.69 -15.22 -14.98
C GLY A 227 31.51 -15.09 -14.00
N TYR A 228 30.74 -14.02 -14.10
CA TYR A 228 29.57 -13.80 -13.26
C TYR A 228 28.47 -14.85 -13.51
N PHE A 229 28.31 -15.31 -14.76
CA PHE A 229 27.38 -16.40 -15.08
C PHE A 229 27.77 -17.71 -14.37
N GLY A 230 29.07 -18.08 -14.40
CA GLY A 230 29.54 -19.25 -13.68
C GLY A 230 29.29 -19.16 -12.17
N TRP A 231 29.54 -17.99 -11.60
CA TRP A 231 29.22 -17.73 -10.19
C TRP A 231 27.72 -17.86 -9.89
N LEU A 232 26.84 -17.29 -10.73
CA LEU A 232 25.39 -17.39 -10.57
C LEU A 232 24.89 -18.85 -10.58
N LEU A 233 25.45 -19.69 -11.46
CA LEU A 233 25.07 -21.11 -11.54
C LEU A 233 25.55 -21.92 -10.33
N ASN A 234 26.67 -21.56 -9.71
CA ASN A 234 27.26 -22.26 -8.57
C ASN A 234 26.79 -21.71 -7.22
N ALA A 235 26.34 -20.46 -7.16
CA ALA A 235 25.81 -19.85 -5.93
C ALA A 235 24.43 -20.42 -5.56
N ASP A 236 23.99 -20.14 -4.34
CA ASP A 236 22.71 -20.62 -3.78
C ASP A 236 21.51 -19.82 -4.33
N PHE A 237 21.26 -19.99 -5.65
CA PHE A 237 20.06 -19.49 -6.31
C PHE A 237 19.10 -20.64 -6.62
N PRO A 238 17.77 -20.37 -6.65
CA PRO A 238 16.77 -21.37 -7.04
C PRO A 238 17.07 -21.95 -8.43
N LEU A 239 16.83 -23.24 -8.60
CA LEU A 239 17.07 -23.93 -9.87
C LEU A 239 16.32 -23.29 -11.04
N TYR A 240 15.12 -22.78 -10.79
CA TYR A 240 14.34 -22.10 -11.83
C TYR A 240 15.00 -20.77 -12.27
N THR A 241 15.56 -19.99 -11.34
CA THR A 241 16.36 -18.79 -11.66
C THR A 241 17.57 -19.16 -12.53
N LYS A 242 18.29 -20.23 -12.17
CA LYS A 242 19.43 -20.75 -12.98
C LYS A 242 18.98 -21.19 -14.38
N LYS A 243 17.81 -21.84 -14.49
CA LYS A 243 17.20 -22.21 -15.78
C LYS A 243 16.89 -20.98 -16.65
N VAL A 244 16.28 -19.94 -16.07
CA VAL A 244 15.97 -18.69 -16.75
C VAL A 244 17.24 -18.01 -17.26
N LEU A 245 18.27 -17.87 -16.41
CA LEU A 245 19.56 -17.29 -16.78
C LEU A 245 20.23 -18.06 -17.92
N THR A 246 20.18 -19.40 -17.88
CA THR A 246 20.70 -20.26 -18.94
C THR A 246 19.94 -20.05 -20.26
N ALA A 247 18.61 -19.96 -20.20
CA ALA A 247 17.77 -19.70 -21.39
C ALA A 247 18.07 -18.33 -22.01
N ILE A 248 18.24 -17.28 -21.20
CA ILE A 248 18.63 -15.94 -21.67
C ILE A 248 20.00 -15.98 -22.37
N LYS A 249 20.98 -16.65 -21.76
CA LYS A 249 22.32 -16.78 -22.36
C LYS A 249 22.31 -17.51 -23.69
N LEU A 250 21.59 -18.64 -23.79
CA LEU A 250 21.48 -19.41 -25.02
C LEU A 250 20.77 -18.62 -26.14
N ARG A 251 19.69 -17.93 -25.81
CA ARG A 251 18.96 -17.06 -26.76
C ARG A 251 19.86 -15.94 -27.28
N ASN A 252 20.61 -15.29 -26.40
CA ASN A 252 21.56 -14.23 -26.81
C ASN A 252 22.68 -14.77 -27.70
N PHE A 253 23.18 -15.97 -27.40
CA PHE A 253 24.21 -16.63 -28.26
C PHE A 253 23.64 -16.93 -29.64
N ASN A 254 22.44 -17.52 -29.75
CA ASN A 254 21.82 -17.85 -31.02
C ASN A 254 21.53 -16.61 -31.88
N ASN A 255 21.10 -15.51 -31.27
CA ASN A 255 20.84 -14.24 -31.96
C ASN A 255 22.11 -13.58 -32.52
N LYS A 256 23.29 -13.95 -32.04
CA LYS A 256 24.60 -13.47 -32.57
C LYS A 256 25.11 -14.31 -33.74
N LEU A 257 24.57 -15.50 -33.95
CA LEU A 257 24.95 -16.41 -35.04
C LEU A 257 24.05 -16.30 -36.26
N SER A 258 22.89 -15.68 -36.09
CA SER A 258 21.91 -15.34 -37.15
C SER A 258 22.15 -13.93 -37.71
#